data_2127e8583cbfae4c12ac85b2c8f1024d
#
_entry.id   2127e8583cbfae4c12ac85b2c8f1024d
#
_cell.length_a   1.000
_cell.length_b   1.000
_cell.length_c   1.000
_cell.angle_alpha   90.00
_cell.angle_beta   90.00
_cell.angle_gamma   90.00
#
_symmetry.space_group_name_H-M   'P 1'
#
loop_
_entity.id
_entity.type
_entity.pdbx_description
1 polymer ?
#
loop_
_entity_poly.entity_id
_entity_poly.type
_entity_poly.pdbx_seq_one_letter_code
_entity_poly.pdbx_strand_id
1 'polypeptide(L)'
;MRPVMPVLATLMLFALFAPVAPALPAEPLNNGMMFGGQWAEANNTSVSTTNLSDLPAVVEVYTATWCENCVDVEHALDDVQANGGNIQQYHVHRAIGETQDPFGSEYIDARWNSKYGGNAPPAVVFNGTMKKIGSVTDEASLESEFSNIASNDLRLGEGTTSFSWTPASTTNNQSGIVTWSLDIDAMHLENSTLNVTAWVVEGHAEFDEGSNGLGTYPHIVLDIIALGDELQGNTAIDLPEPHDGDDLQIHLIYEVIPIPEEPDEPAKSNESEGDDSLPFLSPMAVIALLAVSALVHNNRLNRTIRQVR
;
A
#
# COMPACT_ATOMS: atom_id res chain seq x y z
N MET A 1 -41.92 -39.53 -20.29
CA MET A 1 -41.11 -38.92 -19.21
C MET A 1 -39.65 -38.94 -19.66
N ARG A 2 -39.09 -37.79 -19.97
CA ARG A 2 -37.69 -37.67 -20.41
C ARG A 2 -36.78 -37.66 -19.17
N PRO A 3 -35.63 -38.36 -19.16
CA PRO A 3 -34.77 -38.44 -17.98
C PRO A 3 -33.98 -37.13 -17.84
N VAL A 4 -34.44 -36.25 -16.96
CA VAL A 4 -33.72 -34.98 -16.61
C VAL A 4 -32.64 -35.26 -15.55
N MET A 5 -32.62 -36.43 -14.94
CA MET A 5 -31.75 -36.81 -13.83
C MET A 5 -30.27 -36.93 -14.15
N PRO A 6 -29.80 -37.42 -15.34
CA PRO A 6 -28.37 -37.52 -15.61
C PRO A 6 -27.68 -36.14 -15.86
N VAL A 7 -28.42 -35.17 -16.37
CA VAL A 7 -27.85 -33.81 -16.65
C VAL A 7 -27.57 -33.04 -15.34
N LEU A 8 -28.48 -33.19 -14.34
CA LEU A 8 -28.25 -32.54 -13.02
C LEU A 8 -27.08 -33.16 -12.25
N ALA A 9 -26.91 -34.48 -12.33
CA ALA A 9 -25.80 -35.19 -11.70
C ALA A 9 -24.44 -34.79 -12.32
N THR A 10 -24.40 -34.60 -13.65
CA THR A 10 -23.18 -34.17 -14.34
C THR A 10 -22.83 -32.71 -14.02
N LEU A 11 -23.81 -31.81 -13.87
CA LEU A 11 -23.56 -30.41 -13.45
C LEU A 11 -23.04 -30.35 -12.01
N MET A 12 -23.58 -31.18 -11.08
CA MET A 12 -23.06 -31.23 -9.72
C MET A 12 -21.64 -31.80 -9.63
N LEU A 13 -21.26 -32.74 -10.51
CA LEU A 13 -19.91 -33.29 -10.53
C LEU A 13 -18.87 -32.23 -11.04
N PHE A 14 -19.26 -31.38 -11.99
CA PHE A 14 -18.39 -30.32 -12.46
C PHE A 14 -18.17 -29.19 -11.41
N ALA A 15 -19.14 -28.94 -10.53
CA ALA A 15 -19.00 -27.99 -9.43
C ALA A 15 -17.97 -28.43 -8.37
N LEU A 16 -17.71 -29.76 -8.25
CA LEU A 16 -16.72 -30.31 -7.32
C LEU A 16 -15.27 -30.19 -7.81
N PHE A 17 -15.05 -29.77 -9.06
CA PHE A 17 -13.74 -29.58 -9.67
C PHE A 17 -13.49 -28.11 -10.06
N ALA A 18 -14.21 -27.16 -9.45
CA ALA A 18 -13.83 -25.75 -9.60
C ALA A 18 -12.38 -25.60 -9.09
N PRO A 19 -11.45 -25.09 -9.93
CA PRO A 19 -10.07 -24.87 -9.47
C PRO A 19 -10.11 -23.90 -8.29
N VAL A 20 -9.59 -24.34 -7.15
CA VAL A 20 -9.32 -23.43 -6.04
C VAL A 20 -8.27 -22.46 -6.55
N ALA A 21 -8.50 -21.17 -6.38
CA ALA A 21 -7.51 -20.18 -6.73
C ALA A 21 -6.20 -20.48 -5.96
N PRO A 22 -5.05 -20.53 -6.63
CA PRO A 22 -3.80 -20.77 -5.92
C PRO A 22 -3.52 -19.61 -4.96
N ALA A 23 -2.92 -19.90 -3.79
CA ALA A 23 -2.38 -18.89 -2.93
C ALA A 23 -1.27 -18.13 -3.67
N LEU A 24 -1.25 -16.81 -3.48
CA LEU A 24 -0.14 -15.98 -3.93
C LEU A 24 0.79 -15.77 -2.73
N PRO A 25 2.06 -16.21 -2.80
CA PRO A 25 2.99 -15.98 -1.71
C PRO A 25 3.22 -14.46 -1.51
N ALA A 26 3.61 -14.07 -0.30
CA ALA A 26 4.04 -12.70 -0.08
C ALA A 26 5.29 -12.38 -0.93
N GLU A 27 5.31 -11.21 -1.54
CA GLU A 27 6.40 -10.75 -2.42
C GLU A 27 7.20 -9.61 -1.76
N PRO A 28 8.53 -9.58 -1.91
CA PRO A 28 9.34 -8.48 -1.43
C PRO A 28 9.12 -7.23 -2.30
N LEU A 29 9.15 -6.06 -1.64
CA LEU A 29 9.08 -4.75 -2.27
C LEU A 29 10.43 -4.03 -2.16
N ASN A 30 10.75 -3.22 -3.17
CA ASN A 30 11.97 -2.40 -3.21
C ASN A 30 11.64 -0.88 -3.11
N ASN A 31 10.52 -0.54 -2.49
CA ASN A 31 9.99 0.82 -2.45
C ASN A 31 10.40 1.60 -1.20
N GLY A 32 11.35 1.06 -0.44
CA GLY A 32 11.76 1.58 0.86
C GLY A 32 11.21 0.77 2.02
N MET A 33 11.55 1.18 3.24
CA MET A 33 11.06 0.58 4.46
C MET A 33 10.28 1.60 5.29
N MET A 34 9.31 1.11 6.04
CA MET A 34 8.51 1.91 6.98
C MET A 34 8.64 1.34 8.38
N PHE A 35 8.75 2.22 9.37
CA PHE A 35 8.78 1.87 10.79
C PHE A 35 8.23 3.02 11.63
N GLY A 36 7.93 2.75 12.90
CA GLY A 36 7.32 3.71 13.81
C GLY A 36 6.13 3.10 14.53
N GLY A 37 4.96 3.77 14.47
CA GLY A 37 3.73 3.27 15.11
C GLY A 37 3.57 3.71 16.56
N GLN A 38 4.43 4.63 17.08
CA GLN A 38 4.13 5.34 18.31
C GLN A 38 2.93 6.26 18.08
N TRP A 39 2.01 6.32 19.01
CA TRP A 39 0.78 7.07 18.83
C TRP A 39 0.25 7.75 20.10
N ALA A 40 -0.68 8.66 19.90
CA ALA A 40 -1.44 9.33 20.95
C ALA A 40 -2.89 9.55 20.51
N GLU A 41 -3.81 9.56 21.45
CA GLU A 41 -5.17 10.05 21.23
C GLU A 41 -5.14 11.56 20.94
N ALA A 42 -5.95 12.02 20.00
CA ALA A 42 -5.97 13.41 19.56
C ALA A 42 -6.33 14.40 20.69
N ASN A 43 -7.11 13.95 21.68
CA ASN A 43 -7.57 14.76 22.80
C ASN A 43 -6.60 14.75 24.00
N ASN A 44 -5.53 13.94 23.99
CA ASN A 44 -4.62 13.76 25.10
C ASN A 44 -3.18 14.18 24.75
N THR A 45 -2.54 14.92 25.63
CA THR A 45 -1.09 15.13 25.54
C THR A 45 -0.36 13.83 25.85
N SER A 46 0.56 13.44 24.97
CA SER A 46 1.36 12.23 25.14
C SER A 46 2.83 12.49 24.84
N VAL A 47 3.70 11.75 25.53
CA VAL A 47 5.14 11.68 25.23
C VAL A 47 5.58 10.24 25.40
N SER A 48 6.25 9.69 24.40
CA SER A 48 6.81 8.33 24.43
C SER A 48 8.21 8.30 23.85
N THR A 49 9.03 7.38 24.36
CA THR A 49 10.33 7.04 23.75
C THR A 49 10.42 5.52 23.69
N THR A 50 10.79 4.99 22.54
CA THR A 50 10.82 3.55 22.28
C THR A 50 12.14 3.20 21.60
N ASN A 51 12.75 2.06 21.96
CA ASN A 51 13.89 1.55 21.21
C ASN A 51 13.42 1.12 19.82
N LEU A 52 14.27 1.25 18.81
CA LEU A 52 13.93 0.86 17.45
C LEU A 52 13.60 -0.64 17.33
N SER A 53 14.25 -1.47 18.16
CA SER A 53 13.98 -2.92 18.23
C SER A 53 12.62 -3.28 18.82
N ASP A 54 11.99 -2.36 19.55
CA ASP A 54 10.73 -2.61 20.25
C ASP A 54 9.52 -2.05 19.49
N LEU A 55 9.77 -1.39 18.34
CA LEU A 55 8.71 -0.84 17.50
C LEU A 55 7.83 -1.97 16.93
N PRO A 56 6.51 -1.73 16.79
CA PRO A 56 5.64 -2.66 16.11
C PRO A 56 5.96 -2.73 14.60
N ALA A 57 5.67 -3.86 13.98
CA ALA A 57 5.62 -3.91 12.54
C ALA A 57 4.46 -3.01 12.04
N VAL A 58 4.77 -2.11 11.11
CA VAL A 58 3.77 -1.27 10.44
C VAL A 58 3.05 -2.12 9.39
N VAL A 59 1.75 -2.30 9.55
CA VAL A 59 0.93 -3.14 8.67
C VAL A 59 -0.13 -2.28 7.99
N GLU A 60 0.07 -1.99 6.71
CA GLU A 60 -0.92 -1.32 5.89
C GLU A 60 -1.86 -2.36 5.26
N VAL A 61 -3.17 -2.19 5.42
CA VAL A 61 -4.21 -3.07 4.89
C VAL A 61 -5.04 -2.33 3.85
N TYR A 62 -5.02 -2.78 2.61
CA TYR A 62 -5.90 -2.25 1.57
C TYR A 62 -7.23 -3.00 1.59
N THR A 63 -8.28 -2.29 1.92
CA THR A 63 -9.60 -2.85 2.23
C THR A 63 -10.74 -2.05 1.60
N ALA A 64 -11.97 -2.49 1.83
CA ALA A 64 -13.19 -1.76 1.49
C ALA A 64 -14.40 -2.34 2.24
N THR A 65 -15.40 -1.52 2.53
CA THR A 65 -16.62 -1.91 3.24
C THR A 65 -17.51 -2.92 2.49
N TRP A 66 -17.20 -3.18 1.23
CA TRP A 66 -17.88 -4.19 0.40
C TRP A 66 -17.03 -5.45 0.14
N CYS A 67 -15.81 -5.51 0.68
CA CYS A 67 -14.84 -6.58 0.41
C CYS A 67 -15.00 -7.73 1.41
N GLU A 68 -15.72 -8.79 1.05
CA GLU A 68 -15.94 -9.95 1.91
C GLU A 68 -14.62 -10.66 2.29
N ASN A 69 -13.68 -10.81 1.35
CA ASN A 69 -12.39 -11.45 1.61
C ASN A 69 -11.47 -10.61 2.52
N CYS A 70 -11.72 -9.30 2.66
CA CYS A 70 -10.95 -8.43 3.53
C CYS A 70 -11.21 -8.77 5.00
N VAL A 71 -12.42 -9.20 5.34
CA VAL A 71 -12.82 -9.61 6.70
C VAL A 71 -11.92 -10.73 7.22
N ASP A 72 -11.64 -11.74 6.39
CA ASP A 72 -10.75 -12.85 6.77
C ASP A 72 -9.32 -12.37 7.04
N VAL A 73 -8.84 -11.38 6.26
CA VAL A 73 -7.52 -10.78 6.41
C VAL A 73 -7.42 -9.95 7.68
N GLU A 74 -8.41 -9.10 7.93
CA GLU A 74 -8.48 -8.24 9.11
C GLU A 74 -8.57 -9.08 10.39
N HIS A 75 -9.43 -10.10 10.43
CA HIS A 75 -9.51 -11.03 11.57
C HIS A 75 -8.19 -11.77 11.80
N ALA A 76 -7.50 -12.20 10.73
CA ALA A 76 -6.20 -12.86 10.90
C ALA A 76 -5.14 -11.94 11.50
N LEU A 77 -5.14 -10.63 11.17
CA LEU A 77 -4.26 -9.64 11.78
C LEU A 77 -4.63 -9.35 13.23
N ASP A 78 -5.93 -9.32 13.56
CA ASP A 78 -6.41 -9.21 14.93
C ASP A 78 -5.96 -10.43 15.77
N ASP A 79 -6.02 -11.62 15.20
CA ASP A 79 -5.53 -12.85 15.84
C ASP A 79 -4.00 -12.79 16.07
N VAL A 80 -3.23 -12.23 15.14
CA VAL A 80 -1.78 -11.98 15.35
C VAL A 80 -1.56 -11.10 16.57
N GLN A 81 -2.28 -9.98 16.71
CA GLN A 81 -2.17 -9.09 17.87
C GLN A 81 -2.63 -9.78 19.17
N ALA A 82 -3.76 -10.48 19.13
CA ALA A 82 -4.31 -11.19 20.29
C ALA A 82 -3.37 -12.28 20.80
N ASN A 83 -2.59 -12.90 19.91
CA ASN A 83 -1.58 -13.92 20.21
C ASN A 83 -0.19 -13.34 20.54
N GLY A 84 -0.09 -12.01 20.68
CA GLY A 84 1.11 -11.32 21.16
C GLY A 84 2.06 -10.86 20.06
N GLY A 85 1.63 -10.88 18.79
CA GLY A 85 2.37 -10.26 17.70
C GLY A 85 2.42 -8.73 17.86
N ASN A 86 3.62 -8.16 17.74
CA ASN A 86 3.81 -6.72 17.88
C ASN A 86 3.61 -6.03 16.53
N ILE A 87 2.34 -5.81 16.15
CA ILE A 87 1.96 -5.14 14.91
C ILE A 87 1.09 -3.92 15.20
N GLN A 88 1.13 -2.92 14.31
CA GLN A 88 0.23 -1.79 14.29
C GLN A 88 -0.45 -1.73 12.93
N GLN A 89 -1.78 -1.86 12.91
CA GLN A 89 -2.58 -1.90 11.70
C GLN A 89 -3.01 -0.50 11.24
N TYR A 90 -3.10 -0.34 9.91
CA TYR A 90 -3.54 0.88 9.22
C TYR A 90 -4.39 0.49 8.02
N HIS A 91 -5.70 0.74 8.08
CA HIS A 91 -6.64 0.36 7.04
C HIS A 91 -6.80 1.48 6.03
N VAL A 92 -6.32 1.24 4.82
CA VAL A 92 -6.46 2.12 3.66
C VAL A 92 -7.68 1.68 2.87
N HIS A 93 -8.76 2.45 2.96
CA HIS A 93 -10.00 2.16 2.27
C HIS A 93 -9.94 2.64 0.81
N ARG A 94 -10.43 1.79 -0.09
CA ARG A 94 -10.47 2.09 -1.51
C ARG A 94 -11.45 3.21 -1.82
N ALA A 95 -11.01 4.18 -2.67
CA ALA A 95 -11.80 5.34 -3.07
C ALA A 95 -11.88 5.52 -4.59
N ILE A 96 -10.76 5.28 -5.31
CA ILE A 96 -10.70 5.61 -6.74
C ILE A 96 -11.63 4.72 -7.56
N GLY A 97 -12.59 5.39 -8.23
CA GLY A 97 -13.51 4.73 -9.14
C GLY A 97 -14.66 4.00 -8.46
N GLU A 98 -14.93 4.31 -7.19
CA GLU A 98 -16.06 3.78 -6.47
C GLU A 98 -16.65 4.81 -5.48
N THR A 99 -17.85 4.56 -4.96
CA THR A 99 -18.58 5.48 -4.07
C THR A 99 -19.29 4.75 -2.92
N GLN A 100 -19.06 3.44 -2.75
CA GLN A 100 -19.76 2.62 -1.76
C GLN A 100 -19.09 2.68 -0.39
N ASP A 101 -17.78 2.95 -0.37
CA ASP A 101 -16.98 3.02 0.84
C ASP A 101 -16.87 4.49 1.31
N PRO A 102 -17.49 4.84 2.45
CA PRO A 102 -17.46 6.22 2.95
C PRO A 102 -16.09 6.60 3.55
N PHE A 103 -15.25 5.61 3.88
CA PHE A 103 -13.96 5.80 4.55
C PHE A 103 -12.81 6.01 3.56
N GLY A 104 -13.07 5.82 2.26
CA GLY A 104 -12.07 5.97 1.22
C GLY A 104 -11.66 7.42 0.98
N SER A 105 -10.35 7.66 0.87
CA SER A 105 -9.75 8.93 0.46
C SER A 105 -9.05 8.76 -0.88
N GLU A 106 -9.42 9.58 -1.90
CA GLU A 106 -8.77 9.54 -3.22
C GLU A 106 -7.25 9.78 -3.12
N TYR A 107 -6.82 10.64 -2.20
CA TYR A 107 -5.42 10.94 -1.97
C TYR A 107 -4.66 9.73 -1.40
N ILE A 108 -5.21 9.07 -0.36
CA ILE A 108 -4.57 7.93 0.30
C ILE A 108 -4.58 6.71 -0.63
N ASP A 109 -5.69 6.47 -1.34
CA ASP A 109 -5.80 5.41 -2.34
C ASP A 109 -4.82 5.64 -3.52
N ALA A 110 -4.65 6.88 -3.99
CA ALA A 110 -3.65 7.23 -5.00
C ALA A 110 -2.22 6.97 -4.51
N ARG A 111 -1.91 7.30 -3.22
CA ARG A 111 -0.64 6.95 -2.59
C ARG A 111 -0.43 5.44 -2.58
N TRP A 112 -1.42 4.67 -2.14
CA TRP A 112 -1.34 3.21 -2.15
C TRP A 112 -1.02 2.68 -3.55
N ASN A 113 -1.79 3.10 -4.56
CA ASN A 113 -1.62 2.68 -5.94
C ASN A 113 -0.25 3.05 -6.51
N SER A 114 0.24 4.25 -6.20
CA SER A 114 1.56 4.72 -6.65
C SER A 114 2.71 3.94 -6.00
N LYS A 115 2.59 3.63 -4.71
CA LYS A 115 3.64 2.99 -3.94
C LYS A 115 3.67 1.48 -4.11
N TYR A 116 2.49 0.84 -4.13
CA TYR A 116 2.38 -0.62 -4.07
C TYR A 116 1.76 -1.23 -5.31
N GLY A 117 1.38 -0.41 -6.29
CA GLY A 117 0.67 -0.85 -7.48
C GLY A 117 -0.83 -1.06 -7.24
N GLY A 118 -1.61 -0.84 -8.30
CA GLY A 118 -3.07 -0.96 -8.25
C GLY A 118 -3.51 -2.43 -8.21
N ASN A 119 -3.96 -2.87 -7.05
CA ASN A 119 -4.61 -4.17 -6.87
C ASN A 119 -6.01 -3.97 -6.33
N ALA A 120 -6.85 -4.99 -6.50
CA ALA A 120 -8.11 -5.05 -5.76
C ALA A 120 -7.83 -5.44 -4.30
N PRO A 121 -8.63 -4.96 -3.32
CA PRO A 121 -8.56 -5.46 -1.96
C PRO A 121 -8.98 -6.95 -1.89
N PRO A 122 -8.48 -7.73 -0.90
CA PRO A 122 -7.50 -7.32 0.11
C PRO A 122 -6.06 -7.40 -0.38
N ALA A 123 -5.24 -6.47 0.12
CA ALA A 123 -3.78 -6.58 0.06
C ALA A 123 -3.18 -6.04 1.37
N VAL A 124 -2.10 -6.65 1.84
CA VAL A 124 -1.42 -6.27 3.09
C VAL A 124 0.04 -6.01 2.82
N VAL A 125 0.55 -4.90 3.35
CA VAL A 125 1.97 -4.55 3.26
C VAL A 125 2.56 -4.43 4.65
N PHE A 126 3.63 -5.16 4.91
CA PHE A 126 4.35 -5.16 6.18
C PHE A 126 5.62 -4.32 6.04
N ASN A 127 5.78 -3.33 6.91
CA ASN A 127 6.95 -2.45 6.99
C ASN A 127 7.35 -1.80 5.65
N GLY A 128 6.44 -1.69 4.68
CA GLY A 128 6.74 -1.24 3.32
C GLY A 128 7.58 -2.22 2.48
N THR A 129 7.99 -3.37 3.03
CA THR A 129 8.99 -4.28 2.43
C THR A 129 8.44 -5.60 1.93
N MET A 130 7.29 -6.05 2.44
CA MET A 130 6.65 -7.30 2.05
C MET A 130 5.18 -7.08 1.77
N LYS A 131 4.68 -7.60 0.64
CA LYS A 131 3.28 -7.47 0.23
C LYS A 131 2.64 -8.83 0.01
N LYS A 132 1.48 -9.02 0.61
CA LYS A 132 0.58 -10.16 0.39
C LYS A 132 -0.69 -9.69 -0.30
N ILE A 133 -1.12 -10.40 -1.33
CA ILE A 133 -2.36 -10.12 -2.07
C ILE A 133 -3.35 -11.26 -1.84
N GLY A 134 -4.60 -10.90 -1.56
CA GLY A 134 -5.69 -11.85 -1.35
C GLY A 134 -5.71 -12.47 0.04
N SER A 135 -6.71 -13.34 0.27
CA SER A 135 -6.97 -14.01 1.56
C SER A 135 -6.66 -15.51 1.54
N VAL A 136 -5.99 -16.02 0.49
CA VAL A 136 -5.63 -17.45 0.38
C VAL A 136 -4.15 -17.61 0.75
N THR A 137 -3.87 -18.58 1.63
CA THR A 137 -2.53 -18.91 2.11
C THR A 137 -2.15 -20.35 1.81
N ASP A 138 -0.84 -20.63 1.62
CA ASP A 138 -0.26 -21.98 1.59
C ASP A 138 0.21 -22.44 2.97
N GLU A 139 0.19 -21.56 3.98
CA GLU A 139 0.51 -21.89 5.37
C GLU A 139 -0.69 -22.49 6.10
N ALA A 140 -0.52 -22.80 7.39
CA ALA A 140 -1.59 -23.39 8.22
C ALA A 140 -2.78 -22.43 8.37
N SER A 141 -2.55 -21.12 8.41
CA SER A 141 -3.56 -20.06 8.47
C SER A 141 -2.97 -18.74 8.00
N LEU A 142 -3.82 -17.76 7.65
CA LEU A 142 -3.41 -16.38 7.39
C LEU A 142 -2.71 -15.76 8.60
N GLU A 143 -3.17 -16.03 9.82
CA GLU A 143 -2.52 -15.62 11.06
C GLU A 143 -1.07 -16.10 11.13
N SER A 144 -0.83 -17.40 10.81
CA SER A 144 0.53 -17.97 10.77
C SER A 144 1.41 -17.26 9.74
N GLU A 145 0.91 -17.06 8.53
CA GLU A 145 1.62 -16.33 7.46
C GLU A 145 1.93 -14.90 7.88
N PHE A 146 0.96 -14.17 8.42
CA PHE A 146 1.14 -12.79 8.86
C PHE A 146 2.08 -12.66 10.05
N SER A 147 2.00 -13.57 11.03
CA SER A 147 2.95 -13.64 12.13
C SER A 147 4.38 -13.85 11.66
N ASN A 148 4.57 -14.75 10.69
CA ASN A 148 5.89 -15.02 10.09
C ASN A 148 6.43 -13.78 9.36
N ILE A 149 5.59 -13.09 8.57
CA ILE A 149 6.01 -11.88 7.85
C ILE A 149 6.32 -10.74 8.82
N ALA A 150 5.42 -10.50 9.81
CA ALA A 150 5.58 -9.44 10.80
C ALA A 150 6.82 -9.61 11.68
N SER A 151 7.26 -10.85 11.90
CA SER A 151 8.45 -11.17 12.68
C SER A 151 9.78 -10.86 11.95
N ASN A 152 9.73 -10.48 10.67
CA ASN A 152 10.92 -10.08 9.94
C ASN A 152 11.45 -8.75 10.48
N ASP A 153 12.54 -8.81 11.22
CA ASP A 153 13.24 -7.66 11.78
C ASP A 153 13.80 -6.77 10.67
N LEU A 154 13.47 -5.49 10.69
CA LEU A 154 14.04 -4.48 9.80
C LEU A 154 15.52 -4.22 10.07
N ARG A 155 16.06 -4.76 11.17
CA ARG A 155 17.48 -4.63 11.58
C ARG A 155 17.91 -3.16 11.67
N LEU A 156 17.05 -2.31 12.21
CA LEU A 156 17.35 -0.88 12.41
C LEU A 156 18.51 -0.63 13.39
N GLY A 157 19.01 -1.68 14.05
CA GLY A 157 20.11 -1.61 15.00
C GLY A 157 19.67 -1.07 16.36
N GLU A 158 20.67 -0.60 17.13
CA GLU A 158 20.43 0.10 18.37
C GLU A 158 20.07 1.56 18.07
N GLY A 159 19.17 2.14 18.83
CA GLY A 159 18.72 3.51 18.67
C GLY A 159 17.32 3.69 19.27
N THR A 160 16.83 4.91 19.23
CA THR A 160 15.54 5.25 19.83
C THR A 160 14.76 6.22 18.94
N THR A 161 13.43 6.17 19.07
CA THR A 161 12.56 7.22 18.56
C THR A 161 11.75 7.82 19.70
N SER A 162 11.58 9.13 19.69
CA SER A 162 10.71 9.85 20.60
C SER A 162 9.59 10.52 19.83
N PHE A 163 8.40 10.42 20.38
CA PHE A 163 7.18 11.01 19.87
C PHE A 163 6.48 11.81 20.95
N SER A 164 5.99 12.98 20.62
CA SER A 164 5.14 13.79 21.48
C SER A 164 4.02 14.42 20.68
N TRP A 165 2.81 14.33 21.23
CA TRP A 165 1.64 15.05 20.74
C TRP A 165 1.15 16.01 21.81
N THR A 166 0.86 17.26 21.40
CA THR A 166 0.27 18.28 22.26
C THR A 166 -0.90 18.93 21.50
N PRO A 167 -2.16 18.60 21.86
CA PRO A 167 -3.32 19.24 21.26
C PRO A 167 -3.36 20.74 21.56
N ALA A 168 -3.78 21.55 20.59
CA ALA A 168 -3.89 23.00 20.76
C ALA A 168 -4.96 23.37 21.81
N SER A 169 -5.95 22.50 21.97
CA SER A 169 -7.00 22.64 23.00
C SER A 169 -7.54 21.26 23.36
N THR A 170 -7.77 21.00 24.61
CA THR A 170 -8.41 19.75 25.07
C THR A 170 -9.93 19.69 24.84
N THR A 171 -10.51 20.80 24.38
CA THR A 171 -11.97 20.90 24.06
C THR A 171 -12.23 20.96 22.55
N ASN A 172 -11.18 21.17 21.75
CA ASN A 172 -11.23 21.13 20.30
C ASN A 172 -9.91 20.51 19.83
N ASN A 173 -9.94 19.22 19.58
CA ASN A 173 -8.81 18.37 19.20
C ASN A 173 -8.54 18.34 17.69
N GLN A 174 -8.96 19.38 16.96
CA GLN A 174 -8.78 19.49 15.50
C GLN A 174 -7.38 19.96 15.09
N SER A 175 -6.48 20.28 16.03
CA SER A 175 -5.11 20.68 15.73
C SER A 175 -4.19 20.50 16.93
N GLY A 176 -2.89 20.44 16.66
CA GLY A 176 -1.89 20.34 17.71
C GLY A 176 -0.47 20.34 17.14
N ILE A 177 0.49 20.01 18.00
CA ILE A 177 1.90 19.95 17.65
C ILE A 177 2.39 18.53 17.83
N VAL A 178 2.93 17.96 16.75
CA VAL A 178 3.75 16.75 16.75
C VAL A 178 5.20 17.14 16.93
N THR A 179 5.90 16.51 17.88
CA THR A 179 7.35 16.63 18.04
C THR A 179 7.95 15.24 17.95
N TRP A 180 9.05 15.11 17.21
CA TRP A 180 9.75 13.84 17.04
C TRP A 180 11.25 13.98 17.13
N SER A 181 11.90 12.88 17.49
CA SER A 181 13.34 12.69 17.30
C SER A 181 13.64 11.23 17.02
N LEU A 182 14.54 10.98 16.08
CA LEU A 182 14.99 9.67 15.65
C LEU A 182 16.51 9.59 15.84
N ASP A 183 16.97 8.67 16.67
CA ASP A 183 18.36 8.27 16.80
C ASP A 183 18.51 6.92 16.09
N ILE A 184 19.12 6.91 14.93
CA ILE A 184 19.32 5.73 14.07
C ILE A 184 20.73 5.77 13.47
N ASP A 185 21.33 4.61 13.25
CA ASP A 185 22.63 4.54 12.58
C ASP A 185 22.54 5.13 11.16
N ALA A 186 23.47 6.04 10.84
CA ALA A 186 23.52 6.74 9.56
C ALA A 186 23.59 5.78 8.35
N MET A 187 24.12 4.56 8.53
CA MET A 187 24.17 3.55 7.46
C MET A 187 22.78 3.20 6.89
N HIS A 188 21.72 3.29 7.70
CA HIS A 188 20.34 3.02 7.25
C HIS A 188 19.76 4.12 6.37
N LEU A 189 20.41 5.31 6.36
CA LEU A 189 19.98 6.47 5.58
C LEU A 189 20.89 6.72 4.36
N GLU A 190 21.96 5.92 4.20
CA GLU A 190 22.86 6.06 3.04
C GLU A 190 22.11 5.80 1.74
N ASN A 191 22.30 6.68 0.74
CA ASN A 191 21.63 6.63 -0.55
C ASN A 191 20.09 6.54 -0.46
N SER A 192 19.52 7.15 0.56
CA SER A 192 18.08 7.15 0.81
C SER A 192 17.62 8.54 1.23
N THR A 193 16.32 8.79 1.10
CA THR A 193 15.63 9.94 1.68
C THR A 193 14.82 9.47 2.87
N LEU A 194 14.87 10.22 3.98
CA LEU A 194 13.97 10.05 5.10
C LEU A 194 12.70 10.86 4.84
N ASN A 195 11.55 10.27 5.11
CA ASN A 195 10.26 10.95 5.12
C ASN A 195 9.58 10.68 6.47
N VAL A 196 9.21 11.75 7.18
CA VAL A 196 8.55 11.67 8.48
C VAL A 196 7.12 12.14 8.33
N THR A 197 6.17 11.33 8.76
CA THR A 197 4.75 11.61 8.59
C THR A 197 3.97 11.37 9.88
N ALA A 198 2.91 12.13 10.07
CA ALA A 198 1.86 11.84 11.04
C ALA A 198 0.68 11.20 10.30
N TRP A 199 0.32 10.00 10.68
CA TRP A 199 -0.89 9.34 10.18
C TRP A 199 -2.01 9.58 11.16
N VAL A 200 -3.10 10.15 10.66
CA VAL A 200 -4.32 10.34 11.45
C VAL A 200 -5.21 9.14 11.22
N VAL A 201 -5.48 8.43 12.29
CA VAL A 201 -6.21 7.17 12.28
C VAL A 201 -7.45 7.31 13.15
N GLU A 202 -8.61 6.97 12.64
CA GLU A 202 -9.80 6.76 13.44
C GLU A 202 -9.77 5.33 13.97
N GLY A 203 -9.90 5.18 15.28
CA GLY A 203 -9.78 3.89 15.96
C GLY A 203 -10.82 2.90 15.46
N HIS A 204 -12.06 3.37 15.30
CA HIS A 204 -13.16 2.63 14.67
C HIS A 204 -14.29 3.58 14.26
N ALA A 205 -15.04 3.20 13.23
CA ALA A 205 -16.26 3.91 12.82
C ALA A 205 -17.39 2.93 12.48
N GLU A 206 -18.63 3.34 12.75
CA GLU A 206 -19.83 2.58 12.50
C GLU A 206 -20.34 2.81 11.06
N PHE A 207 -20.62 1.73 10.34
CA PHE A 207 -21.22 1.81 9.02
C PHE A 207 -22.02 0.55 8.68
N ASP A 208 -23.32 0.57 8.97
CA ASP A 208 -24.24 -0.56 8.77
C ASP A 208 -24.57 -0.84 7.30
N GLU A 209 -24.26 0.09 6.38
CA GLU A 209 -24.55 -0.03 4.95
C GLU A 209 -23.43 -0.80 4.19
N GLY A 210 -22.37 -1.18 4.86
CA GLY A 210 -21.31 -2.04 4.31
C GLY A 210 -21.87 -3.42 3.90
N SER A 211 -21.40 -3.95 2.78
CA SER A 211 -21.90 -5.23 2.26
C SER A 211 -21.00 -6.42 2.57
N ASN A 212 -19.88 -6.22 3.28
CA ASN A 212 -18.96 -7.29 3.70
C ASN A 212 -19.40 -8.01 5.00
N GLY A 213 -20.48 -7.56 5.62
CA GLY A 213 -21.04 -8.14 6.85
C GLY A 213 -20.53 -7.55 8.16
N LEU A 214 -19.63 -6.56 8.09
CA LEU A 214 -19.20 -5.78 9.26
C LEU A 214 -20.12 -4.57 9.46
N GLY A 215 -20.31 -4.16 10.71
CA GLY A 215 -20.99 -2.91 11.08
C GLY A 215 -20.02 -1.88 11.67
N THR A 216 -18.81 -2.31 12.05
CA THR A 216 -17.76 -1.48 12.65
C THR A 216 -16.46 -1.73 11.90
N TYR A 217 -15.74 -0.67 11.56
CA TYR A 217 -14.51 -0.69 10.77
C TYR A 217 -13.37 -0.06 11.58
N PRO A 218 -12.31 -0.82 11.91
CA PRO A 218 -11.22 -0.33 12.74
C PRO A 218 -10.07 0.28 11.93
N HIS A 219 -9.19 1.03 12.63
CA HIS A 219 -7.87 1.47 12.15
C HIS A 219 -7.89 2.28 10.84
N ILE A 220 -8.95 3.06 10.60
CA ILE A 220 -9.18 3.80 9.36
C ILE A 220 -8.16 4.93 9.23
N VAL A 221 -7.35 4.93 8.16
CA VAL A 221 -6.42 6.02 7.86
C VAL A 221 -7.20 7.16 7.19
N LEU A 222 -7.37 8.26 7.92
CA LEU A 222 -8.09 9.44 7.44
C LEU A 222 -7.17 10.42 6.69
N ASP A 223 -5.91 10.57 7.16
CA ASP A 223 -4.95 11.47 6.53
C ASP A 223 -3.51 11.05 6.80
N ILE A 224 -2.60 11.48 5.93
CA ILE A 224 -1.15 11.28 6.03
C ILE A 224 -0.47 12.64 5.84
N ILE A 225 -0.06 13.24 6.95
CA ILE A 225 0.46 14.60 7.01
C ILE A 225 1.98 14.58 7.03
N ALA A 226 2.62 15.26 6.08
CA ALA A 226 4.07 15.38 6.05
C ALA A 226 4.58 16.25 7.22
N LEU A 227 5.54 15.73 7.99
CA LEU A 227 6.20 16.45 9.08
C LEU A 227 7.56 17.01 8.65
N GLY A 228 8.22 16.38 7.69
CA GLY A 228 9.53 16.77 7.16
C GLY A 228 10.41 15.57 6.83
N ASP A 229 11.69 15.82 6.68
CA ASP A 229 12.75 14.87 6.30
C ASP A 229 13.95 14.87 7.27
N GLU A 230 13.81 15.59 8.38
CA GLU A 230 14.85 15.71 9.39
C GLU A 230 14.70 14.67 10.50
N LEU A 231 15.81 14.28 11.11
CA LEU A 231 15.83 13.31 12.23
C LEU A 231 15.12 13.83 13.48
N GLN A 232 14.89 15.13 13.60
CA GLN A 232 14.16 15.71 14.70
C GLN A 232 13.43 16.98 14.27
N GLY A 233 12.27 17.22 14.84
CA GLY A 233 11.50 18.41 14.53
C GLY A 233 10.25 18.57 15.36
N ASN A 234 9.53 19.63 15.05
CA ASN A 234 8.18 19.86 15.54
C ASN A 234 7.36 20.53 14.45
N THR A 235 6.11 20.11 14.29
CA THR A 235 5.20 20.64 13.27
C THR A 235 3.81 20.77 13.84
N ALA A 236 3.19 21.93 13.64
CA ALA A 236 1.76 22.10 13.90
C ALA A 236 0.96 21.45 12.78
N ILE A 237 -0.02 20.66 13.12
CA ILE A 237 -0.90 19.97 12.17
C ILE A 237 -2.36 20.24 12.50
N ASP A 238 -3.19 20.26 11.46
CA ASP A 238 -4.65 20.23 11.57
C ASP A 238 -5.11 18.80 11.31
N LEU A 239 -6.12 18.35 12.06
CA LEU A 239 -6.66 17.00 11.95
C LEU A 239 -7.94 17.02 11.12
N PRO A 240 -8.22 15.99 10.32
CA PRO A 240 -9.52 15.83 9.65
C PRO A 240 -10.64 15.60 10.68
N GLU A 241 -11.88 15.82 10.25
CA GLU A 241 -13.03 15.44 11.04
C GLU A 241 -13.15 13.90 11.05
N PRO A 242 -13.43 13.27 12.21
CA PRO A 242 -13.71 11.84 12.26
C PRO A 242 -15.05 11.54 11.55
N HIS A 243 -15.24 10.29 11.14
CA HIS A 243 -16.53 9.80 10.65
C HIS A 243 -17.55 9.75 11.77
N ASP A 244 -17.12 9.30 12.93
CA ASP A 244 -17.92 9.33 14.15
C ASP A 244 -17.04 9.44 15.41
N GLY A 245 -17.64 9.60 16.58
CA GLY A 245 -16.93 9.54 17.86
C GLY A 245 -15.86 10.61 18.07
N ASP A 246 -14.86 10.26 18.89
CA ASP A 246 -13.75 11.12 19.32
C ASP A 246 -12.43 10.32 19.50
N ASP A 247 -12.30 9.20 18.81
CA ASP A 247 -11.21 8.24 18.96
C ASP A 247 -10.08 8.41 17.92
N LEU A 248 -9.92 9.63 17.38
CA LEU A 248 -8.79 9.97 16.52
C LEU A 248 -7.46 9.74 17.24
N GLN A 249 -6.54 9.15 16.51
CA GLN A 249 -5.18 8.84 16.93
C GLN A 249 -4.18 9.47 15.96
N ILE A 250 -3.07 9.96 16.48
CA ILE A 250 -1.95 10.47 15.67
C ILE A 250 -0.79 9.49 15.83
N HIS A 251 -0.36 8.88 14.72
CA HIS A 251 0.72 7.92 14.69
C HIS A 251 1.94 8.50 13.99
N LEU A 252 3.13 8.33 14.58
CA LEU A 252 4.39 8.73 13.97
C LEU A 252 4.93 7.60 13.10
N ILE A 253 5.13 7.89 11.80
CA ILE A 253 5.67 6.93 10.83
C ILE A 253 6.90 7.54 10.15
N TYR A 254 7.96 6.76 10.08
CA TYR A 254 9.16 7.03 9.31
C TYR A 254 9.16 6.15 8.06
N GLU A 255 9.60 6.72 6.96
CA GLU A 255 9.80 6.02 5.71
C GLU A 255 11.19 6.34 5.17
N VAL A 256 11.99 5.30 4.92
CA VAL A 256 13.31 5.41 4.29
C VAL A 256 13.21 4.90 2.87
N ILE A 257 13.34 5.81 1.90
CA ILE A 257 13.12 5.55 0.49
C ILE A 257 14.47 5.55 -0.23
N PRO A 258 14.90 4.44 -0.85
CA PRO A 258 16.12 4.39 -1.62
C PRO A 258 16.11 5.41 -2.77
N ILE A 259 17.22 6.12 -2.95
CA ILE A 259 17.42 6.96 -4.12
C ILE A 259 17.77 6.03 -5.29
N PRO A 260 17.03 6.05 -6.40
CA PRO A 260 17.34 5.22 -7.56
C PRO A 260 18.77 5.48 -8.04
N GLU A 261 19.55 4.42 -8.25
CA GLU A 261 20.85 4.57 -8.92
C GLU A 261 20.63 5.13 -10.32
N GLU A 262 21.35 6.20 -10.66
CA GLU A 262 21.37 6.67 -12.05
C GLU A 262 21.88 5.51 -12.93
N PRO A 263 21.19 5.17 -14.03
CA PRO A 263 21.68 4.13 -14.92
C PRO A 263 23.06 4.56 -15.41
N ASP A 264 24.05 3.69 -15.23
CA ASP A 264 25.41 3.90 -15.75
C ASP A 264 25.34 4.40 -17.19
N GLU A 265 25.88 5.58 -17.46
CA GLU A 265 26.01 6.02 -18.84
C GLU A 265 26.71 4.89 -19.60
N PRO A 266 26.15 4.43 -20.73
CA PRO A 266 26.78 3.35 -21.48
C PRO A 266 28.21 3.76 -21.77
N ALA A 267 29.17 2.97 -21.25
CA ALA A 267 30.58 3.23 -21.41
C ALA A 267 30.84 3.64 -22.86
N LYS A 268 31.33 4.86 -23.07
CA LYS A 268 31.74 5.32 -24.41
C LYS A 268 32.69 4.27 -24.93
N SER A 269 32.21 3.41 -25.83
CA SER A 269 33.06 2.48 -26.54
C SER A 269 34.12 3.31 -27.22
N ASN A 270 35.36 3.15 -26.81
CA ASN A 270 36.49 3.68 -27.58
C ASN A 270 36.36 3.03 -28.96
N GLU A 271 35.84 3.78 -29.93
CA GLU A 271 35.87 3.43 -31.33
C GLU A 271 37.36 3.28 -31.70
N SER A 272 37.83 2.03 -31.70
CA SER A 272 38.98 1.69 -32.52
C SER A 272 38.53 1.82 -33.97
N GLU A 273 39.13 2.72 -34.70
CA GLU A 273 39.00 2.84 -36.14
C GLU A 273 39.22 1.46 -36.78
N GLY A 274 38.12 0.81 -37.14
CA GLY A 274 38.03 -0.37 -37.97
C GLY A 274 36.98 -0.05 -39.04
N ASP A 275 37.46 0.26 -40.23
CA ASP A 275 36.69 0.51 -41.44
C ASP A 275 35.94 -0.75 -41.86
N ASP A 276 34.66 -0.86 -41.48
CA ASP A 276 33.67 -1.75 -42.13
C ASP A 276 32.30 -1.10 -42.08
N SER A 277 32.03 -0.29 -43.11
CA SER A 277 30.82 0.48 -43.29
C SER A 277 29.62 -0.44 -43.62
N LEU A 278 28.77 -0.75 -42.63
CA LEU A 278 27.39 -1.12 -42.88
C LEU A 278 26.57 0.15 -43.18
N PRO A 279 25.70 0.14 -44.18
CA PRO A 279 24.96 1.34 -44.56
C PRO A 279 23.97 1.73 -43.48
N PHE A 280 24.26 2.82 -42.81
CA PHE A 280 23.38 3.46 -41.84
C PHE A 280 22.09 3.91 -42.53
N LEU A 281 20.96 3.29 -42.21
CA LEU A 281 19.65 3.80 -42.62
C LEU A 281 19.43 5.16 -41.96
N SER A 282 19.42 6.21 -42.74
CA SER A 282 19.23 7.57 -42.23
C SER A 282 17.87 7.68 -41.51
N PRO A 283 17.76 8.55 -40.50
CA PRO A 283 16.51 8.78 -39.74
C PRO A 283 15.32 9.10 -40.69
N MET A 284 15.57 9.64 -41.88
CA MET A 284 14.58 9.94 -42.89
C MET A 284 13.97 8.66 -43.50
N ALA A 285 14.70 7.56 -43.57
CA ALA A 285 14.19 6.30 -44.10
C ALA A 285 13.21 5.62 -43.12
N VAL A 286 13.42 5.77 -41.83
CA VAL A 286 12.51 5.26 -40.77
C VAL A 286 11.20 6.04 -40.79
N ILE A 287 11.25 7.37 -40.94
CA ILE A 287 10.05 8.22 -41.06
C ILE A 287 9.25 7.88 -42.30
N ALA A 288 9.91 7.60 -43.43
CA ALA A 288 9.24 7.21 -44.68
C ALA A 288 8.51 5.85 -44.53
N LEU A 289 9.10 4.87 -43.82
CA LEU A 289 8.48 3.56 -43.56
C LEU A 289 7.25 3.68 -42.64
N LEU A 290 7.30 4.54 -41.64
CA LEU A 290 6.16 4.79 -40.77
C LEU A 290 5.02 5.52 -41.48
N ALA A 291 5.33 6.46 -42.38
CA ALA A 291 4.34 7.17 -43.18
C ALA A 291 3.63 6.24 -44.22
N VAL A 292 4.35 5.29 -44.80
CA VAL A 292 3.76 4.30 -45.70
C VAL A 292 2.85 3.32 -44.97
N SER A 293 3.22 2.90 -43.74
CA SER A 293 2.38 2.02 -42.92
C SER A 293 1.08 2.70 -42.50
N ALA A 294 1.12 3.98 -42.18
CA ALA A 294 -0.06 4.77 -41.83
C ALA A 294 -1.02 4.96 -43.00
N LEU A 295 -0.48 5.17 -44.21
CA LEU A 295 -1.28 5.29 -45.46
C LEU A 295 -1.96 3.97 -45.85
N VAL A 296 -1.29 2.83 -45.68
CA VAL A 296 -1.86 1.51 -45.94
C VAL A 296 -2.98 1.19 -44.95
N HIS A 297 -2.80 1.55 -43.69
CA HIS A 297 -3.82 1.34 -42.64
C HIS A 297 -5.08 2.19 -42.88
N ASN A 298 -4.91 3.45 -43.25
CA ASN A 298 -6.02 4.36 -43.54
C ASN A 298 -6.80 3.95 -44.84
N ASN A 299 -6.13 3.40 -45.84
CA ASN A 299 -6.78 2.88 -47.05
C ASN A 299 -7.59 1.59 -46.77
N ARG A 300 -7.20 0.77 -45.78
CA ARG A 300 -8.00 -0.41 -45.39
C ARG A 300 -9.28 0.00 -44.64
N LEU A 301 -9.21 0.98 -43.75
CA LEU A 301 -10.38 1.52 -43.04
C LEU A 301 -11.41 2.13 -44.03
N ASN A 302 -10.98 2.89 -45.01
CA ASN A 302 -11.87 3.50 -46.01
C ASN A 302 -12.53 2.49 -46.98
N ARG A 303 -11.93 1.31 -47.20
CA ARG A 303 -12.57 0.24 -47.98
C ARG A 303 -13.65 -0.50 -47.19
N THR A 304 -13.48 -0.67 -45.87
CA THR A 304 -14.46 -1.33 -45.03
C THR A 304 -15.73 -0.48 -44.86
N ILE A 305 -15.60 0.84 -44.80
CA ILE A 305 -16.74 1.77 -44.67
C ILE A 305 -17.58 1.84 -45.99
N ARG A 306 -16.98 1.56 -47.15
CA ARG A 306 -17.71 1.56 -48.44
C ARG A 306 -18.48 0.26 -48.74
N GLN A 307 -18.29 -0.82 -47.98
CA GLN A 307 -19.03 -2.07 -48.12
C GLN A 307 -20.28 -2.18 -47.23
N VAL A 308 -20.55 -1.16 -46.38
CA VAL A 308 -21.68 -1.14 -45.43
C VAL A 308 -22.69 -0.03 -45.79
N ARG A 309 -22.68 0.44 -47.06
CA ARG A 309 -23.74 1.30 -47.59
C ARG A 309 -24.43 0.66 -48.79
#